data_ab4528f21bc03691749d1053a8b68588
#
_entry.id   ab4528f21bc03691749d1053a8b68588
#
_cell.length_a   1.000
_cell.length_b   1.000
_cell.length_c   1.000
_cell.angle_alpha   90.00
_cell.angle_beta   90.00
_cell.angle_gamma   90.00
#
_symmetry.space_group_name_H-M   'P 1'
#
loop_
_entity.id
_entity.type
_entity.pdbx_description
1 polymer ?
#
loop_
_entity_poly.entity_id
_entity_poly.type
_entity_poly.pdbx_seq_one_letter_code
_entity_poly.pdbx_strand_id
1 'polypeptide(L)'
;ALFFLAAVIFIFNSHYRWTYFFAIALFLFFFGGMTFFSGQWQRGVNFASILFVVLMLFHRLKIHYYKQPLLISDFLLVADWRNWETLLHYKGAILAIFGLIGLLVYAIFGWADADVLPVSWRILAGGVSAVALGLMWHYSRHPHATKVWLDSLPDDGRDIFLNLPMSCRGVFFSVPNFSGDGQKFHEKMTALFAQKGNFQGETKPDIVVCLQESTLDPHQFDFDQQTIPPLSMFEKQEETVFMSPLRVHTLGGATWKSEFAFLAGVPSTDFGALANGVFYSVVPHLTSGLVKNLREQGYFCVALSPFTKGNYNAKSAYDHFGFDLMLQPQDLGY
;
A
#
# COMPACT_ATOMS: atom_id res chain seq x y z
N ALA A 1 -10.17 -23.51 -20.82
CA ALA A 1 -11.29 -24.14 -20.08
C ALA A 1 -10.89 -24.51 -18.64
N LEU A 2 -9.78 -25.28 -18.41
CA LEU A 2 -9.33 -25.69 -17.06
C LEU A 2 -8.98 -24.48 -16.16
N PHE A 3 -8.32 -23.46 -16.69
CA PHE A 3 -8.02 -22.23 -15.91
C PHE A 3 -9.28 -21.43 -15.58
N PHE A 4 -10.26 -21.40 -16.48
CA PHE A 4 -11.56 -20.78 -16.21
C PHE A 4 -12.31 -21.53 -15.12
N LEU A 5 -12.31 -22.86 -15.17
CA LEU A 5 -12.94 -23.70 -14.15
C LEU A 5 -12.26 -23.53 -12.79
N ALA A 6 -10.92 -23.46 -12.74
CA ALA A 6 -10.18 -23.21 -11.51
C ALA A 6 -10.46 -21.81 -10.94
N ALA A 7 -10.52 -20.78 -11.79
CA ALA A 7 -10.90 -19.44 -11.37
C ALA A 7 -12.34 -19.39 -10.85
N VAL A 8 -13.28 -20.08 -11.51
CA VAL A 8 -14.68 -20.19 -11.09
C VAL A 8 -14.81 -20.92 -9.75
N ILE A 9 -14.13 -22.06 -9.56
CA ILE A 9 -14.13 -22.81 -8.29
C ILE A 9 -13.58 -21.96 -7.15
N PHE A 10 -12.58 -21.13 -7.43
CA PHE A 10 -12.02 -20.21 -6.43
C PHE A 10 -12.97 -19.05 -6.08
N ILE A 11 -13.74 -18.55 -7.03
CA ILE A 11 -14.76 -17.54 -6.81
C ILE A 11 -15.90 -18.08 -5.93
N PHE A 12 -16.27 -19.34 -6.08
CA PHE A 12 -17.34 -19.99 -5.27
C PHE A 12 -16.99 -20.14 -3.79
N ASN A 13 -15.76 -19.92 -3.38
CA ASN A 13 -15.34 -19.89 -1.96
C ASN A 13 -15.47 -18.51 -1.30
N SER A 14 -15.97 -17.51 -2.01
CA SER A 14 -16.17 -16.19 -1.42
C SER A 14 -17.44 -16.11 -0.57
N HIS A 15 -17.35 -15.36 0.54
CA HIS A 15 -18.48 -15.15 1.45
C HIS A 15 -19.35 -13.95 1.06
N TYR A 16 -18.90 -13.11 0.11
CA TYR A 16 -19.55 -11.85 -0.22
C TYR A 16 -20.10 -11.82 -1.64
N ARG A 17 -21.39 -11.45 -1.80
CA ARG A 17 -22.03 -11.33 -3.11
C ARG A 17 -21.36 -10.29 -4.01
N TRP A 18 -20.81 -9.23 -3.45
CA TRP A 18 -20.10 -8.20 -4.19
C TRP A 18 -18.82 -8.71 -4.85
N THR A 19 -18.16 -9.69 -4.26
CA THR A 19 -16.99 -10.33 -4.88
C THR A 19 -17.33 -10.97 -6.21
N TYR A 20 -18.46 -11.69 -6.30
CA TYR A 20 -18.89 -12.30 -7.56
C TYR A 20 -19.19 -11.26 -8.63
N PHE A 21 -19.89 -10.18 -8.25
CA PHE A 21 -20.18 -9.09 -9.16
C PHE A 21 -18.90 -8.48 -9.74
N PHE A 22 -17.97 -8.09 -8.88
CA PHE A 22 -16.72 -7.47 -9.30
C PHE A 22 -15.79 -8.45 -10.04
N ALA A 23 -15.77 -9.74 -9.67
CA ALA A 23 -15.03 -10.76 -10.39
C ALA A 23 -15.53 -10.93 -11.81
N ILE A 24 -16.86 -11.05 -12.00
CA ILE A 24 -17.45 -11.16 -13.33
C ILE A 24 -17.19 -9.90 -14.16
N ALA A 25 -17.41 -8.73 -13.58
CA ALA A 25 -17.17 -7.47 -14.27
C ALA A 25 -15.70 -7.30 -14.67
N LEU A 26 -14.76 -7.62 -13.79
CA LEU A 26 -13.33 -7.56 -14.06
C LEU A 26 -12.92 -8.58 -15.14
N PHE A 27 -13.47 -9.79 -15.10
CA PHE A 27 -13.26 -10.80 -16.14
C PHE A 27 -13.76 -10.30 -17.50
N LEU A 28 -14.99 -9.79 -17.57
CA LEU A 28 -15.57 -9.27 -18.81
C LEU A 28 -14.80 -8.06 -19.34
N PHE A 29 -14.28 -7.21 -18.45
CA PHE A 29 -13.43 -6.09 -18.83
C PHE A 29 -12.15 -6.57 -19.55
N PHE A 30 -11.40 -7.50 -18.98
CA PHE A 30 -10.18 -8.01 -19.58
C PHE A 30 -10.45 -8.89 -20.81
N PHE A 31 -11.45 -9.75 -20.75
CA PHE A 31 -11.88 -10.59 -21.86
C PHE A 31 -12.31 -9.75 -23.06
N GLY A 32 -13.22 -8.81 -22.83
CA GLY A 32 -13.77 -7.97 -23.90
C GLY A 32 -12.72 -7.04 -24.51
N GLY A 33 -11.88 -6.42 -23.67
CA GLY A 33 -10.79 -5.57 -24.13
C GLY A 33 -9.78 -6.33 -24.96
N MET A 34 -9.32 -7.48 -24.48
CA MET A 34 -8.34 -8.29 -25.24
C MET A 34 -8.94 -8.86 -26.54
N THR A 35 -10.21 -9.28 -26.53
CA THR A 35 -10.93 -9.73 -27.73
C THR A 35 -11.09 -8.61 -28.74
N PHE A 36 -11.41 -7.39 -28.29
CA PHE A 36 -11.50 -6.22 -29.17
C PHE A 36 -10.19 -5.94 -29.90
N PHE A 37 -9.06 -5.91 -29.17
CA PHE A 37 -7.76 -5.58 -29.76
C PHE A 37 -7.20 -6.72 -30.62
N SER A 38 -7.27 -7.97 -30.14
CA SER A 38 -6.70 -9.11 -30.85
C SER A 38 -7.59 -9.64 -31.98
N GLY A 39 -8.88 -9.36 -31.95
CA GLY A 39 -9.88 -9.95 -32.83
C GLY A 39 -10.16 -11.43 -32.57
N GLN A 40 -9.66 -12.02 -31.49
CA GLN A 40 -9.77 -13.45 -31.18
C GLN A 40 -10.31 -13.67 -29.76
N TRP A 41 -11.47 -14.27 -29.63
CA TRP A 41 -12.10 -14.51 -28.33
C TRP A 41 -11.31 -15.49 -27.46
N GLN A 42 -10.59 -16.44 -28.07
CA GLN A 42 -9.73 -17.39 -27.36
C GLN A 42 -8.61 -16.65 -26.62
N ARG A 43 -8.00 -15.65 -27.25
CA ARG A 43 -6.99 -14.78 -26.62
C ARG A 43 -7.58 -14.00 -25.45
N GLY A 44 -8.80 -13.51 -25.61
CA GLY A 44 -9.53 -12.84 -24.55
C GLY A 44 -9.74 -13.72 -23.32
N VAL A 45 -10.24 -14.95 -23.53
CA VAL A 45 -10.45 -15.92 -22.42
C VAL A 45 -9.13 -16.30 -21.77
N ASN A 46 -8.11 -16.64 -22.57
CA ASN A 46 -6.81 -17.07 -22.01
C ASN A 46 -6.17 -15.93 -21.20
N PHE A 47 -6.15 -14.72 -21.75
CA PHE A 47 -5.60 -13.56 -21.05
C PHE A 47 -6.31 -13.28 -19.72
N ALA A 48 -7.64 -13.18 -19.74
CA ALA A 48 -8.42 -12.93 -18.54
C ALA A 48 -8.21 -14.04 -17.49
N SER A 49 -8.22 -15.32 -17.91
CA SER A 49 -8.06 -16.47 -17.01
C SER A 49 -6.68 -16.51 -16.36
N ILE A 50 -5.61 -16.29 -17.15
CA ILE A 50 -4.25 -16.28 -16.62
C ILE A 50 -4.06 -15.11 -15.67
N LEU A 51 -4.54 -13.93 -16.04
CA LEU A 51 -4.45 -12.75 -15.19
C LEU A 51 -5.16 -12.97 -13.85
N PHE A 52 -6.32 -13.63 -13.85
CA PHE A 52 -7.03 -14.00 -12.62
C PHE A 52 -6.21 -14.91 -11.73
N VAL A 53 -5.63 -15.97 -12.27
CA VAL A 53 -4.77 -16.91 -11.51
C VAL A 53 -3.57 -16.17 -10.91
N VAL A 54 -2.95 -15.30 -11.69
CA VAL A 54 -1.82 -14.48 -11.28
C VAL A 54 -2.17 -13.54 -10.13
N LEU A 55 -3.26 -12.80 -10.27
CA LEU A 55 -3.73 -11.88 -9.23
C LEU A 55 -4.04 -12.63 -7.93
N MET A 56 -4.67 -13.80 -8.02
CA MET A 56 -4.97 -14.65 -6.88
C MET A 56 -3.71 -15.18 -6.20
N LEU A 57 -2.71 -15.59 -7.00
CA LEU A 57 -1.43 -16.07 -6.46
C LEU A 57 -0.72 -14.96 -5.68
N PHE A 58 -0.58 -13.78 -6.28
CA PHE A 58 0.03 -12.62 -5.61
C PHE A 58 -0.73 -12.22 -4.35
N HIS A 59 -2.04 -12.22 -4.40
CA HIS A 59 -2.88 -11.93 -3.24
C HIS A 59 -2.63 -12.90 -2.09
N ARG A 60 -2.59 -14.21 -2.39
CA ARG A 60 -2.30 -15.24 -1.38
C ARG A 60 -0.89 -15.14 -0.81
N LEU A 61 0.09 -14.89 -1.66
CA LEU A 61 1.46 -14.67 -1.21
C LEU A 61 1.53 -13.45 -0.27
N LYS A 62 0.87 -12.36 -0.64
CA LYS A 62 0.85 -11.16 0.21
C LYS A 62 0.17 -11.42 1.55
N ILE A 63 -0.98 -12.10 1.58
CA ILE A 63 -1.63 -12.49 2.83
C ILE A 63 -0.73 -13.41 3.67
N HIS A 64 -0.07 -14.38 3.03
CA HIS A 64 0.79 -15.32 3.74
C HIS A 64 1.94 -14.61 4.45
N TYR A 65 2.66 -13.73 3.75
CA TYR A 65 3.85 -13.07 4.27
C TYR A 65 3.57 -11.78 5.05
N TYR A 66 2.60 -10.98 4.61
CA TYR A 66 2.36 -9.64 5.15
C TYR A 66 1.06 -9.50 5.94
N LYS A 67 0.22 -10.56 5.98
CA LYS A 67 -1.11 -10.53 6.60
C LYS A 67 -1.98 -9.36 6.14
N GLN A 68 -1.82 -8.96 4.89
CA GLN A 68 -2.53 -7.83 4.27
C GLN A 68 -3.04 -8.22 2.89
N PRO A 69 -4.22 -7.72 2.47
CA PRO A 69 -4.74 -7.96 1.14
C PRO A 69 -3.92 -7.25 0.06
N LEU A 70 -3.99 -7.78 -1.16
CA LEU A 70 -3.48 -7.08 -2.34
C LEU A 70 -4.45 -5.95 -2.71
N LEU A 71 -3.93 -4.73 -2.80
CA LEU A 71 -4.65 -3.52 -3.16
C LEU A 71 -4.01 -2.88 -4.39
N ILE A 72 -4.72 -1.96 -5.03
CA ILE A 72 -4.18 -1.26 -6.21
C ILE A 72 -2.94 -0.41 -5.87
N SER A 73 -2.83 0.08 -4.65
CA SER A 73 -1.65 0.81 -4.17
C SER A 73 -0.35 0.01 -4.24
N ASP A 74 -0.43 -1.32 -4.17
CA ASP A 74 0.76 -2.18 -4.29
C ASP A 74 1.34 -2.15 -5.71
N PHE A 75 0.49 -2.01 -6.71
CA PHE A 75 0.93 -1.87 -8.11
C PHE A 75 1.62 -0.53 -8.36
N LEU A 76 1.24 0.53 -7.62
CA LEU A 76 1.96 1.81 -7.68
C LEU A 76 3.38 1.68 -7.14
N LEU A 77 3.57 0.91 -6.06
CA LEU A 77 4.90 0.63 -5.53
C LEU A 77 5.78 -0.12 -6.54
N VAL A 78 5.21 -1.10 -7.25
CA VAL A 78 5.93 -1.85 -8.29
C VAL A 78 6.18 -1.00 -9.53
N ALA A 79 5.24 -0.13 -9.89
CA ALA A 79 5.38 0.77 -11.05
C ALA A 79 6.44 1.86 -10.83
N ASP A 80 6.76 2.20 -9.60
CA ASP A 80 7.83 3.15 -9.30
C ASP A 80 9.19 2.47 -9.47
N TRP A 81 9.90 2.81 -10.56
CA TRP A 81 11.20 2.23 -10.91
C TRP A 81 12.27 2.40 -9.81
N ARG A 82 12.12 3.40 -8.94
CA ARG A 82 13.03 3.64 -7.82
C ARG A 82 13.00 2.53 -6.77
N ASN A 83 11.91 1.77 -6.70
CA ASN A 83 11.78 0.62 -5.83
C ASN A 83 12.41 -0.67 -6.41
N TRP A 84 12.80 -0.66 -7.69
CA TRP A 84 13.35 -1.85 -8.36
C TRP A 84 14.71 -2.25 -7.84
N GLU A 85 15.49 -1.33 -7.28
CA GLU A 85 16.77 -1.66 -6.64
C GLU A 85 16.56 -2.71 -5.53
N THR A 86 15.53 -2.55 -4.72
CA THR A 86 15.16 -3.54 -3.70
C THR A 86 14.70 -4.87 -4.31
N LEU A 87 13.93 -4.82 -5.41
CA LEU A 87 13.49 -6.02 -6.13
C LEU A 87 14.66 -6.80 -6.73
N LEU A 88 15.70 -6.12 -7.24
CA LEU A 88 16.87 -6.74 -7.85
C LEU A 88 17.68 -7.62 -6.87
N HIS A 89 17.54 -7.43 -5.57
CA HIS A 89 18.12 -8.32 -4.56
C HIS A 89 17.43 -9.70 -4.53
N TYR A 90 16.20 -9.81 -5.02
CA TYR A 90 15.39 -11.03 -5.03
C TYR A 90 15.40 -11.70 -6.40
N LYS A 91 16.54 -12.30 -6.80
CA LYS A 91 16.73 -12.94 -8.12
C LYS A 91 15.63 -13.96 -8.48
N GLY A 92 15.14 -14.72 -7.48
CA GLY A 92 14.06 -15.67 -7.67
C GLY A 92 12.72 -15.02 -8.01
N ALA A 93 12.42 -13.88 -7.40
CA ALA A 93 11.19 -13.11 -7.70
C ALA A 93 11.24 -12.52 -9.12
N ILE A 94 12.42 -12.06 -9.55
CA ILE A 94 12.62 -11.55 -10.92
C ILE A 94 12.40 -12.65 -11.95
N LEU A 95 12.97 -13.85 -11.75
CA LEU A 95 12.74 -15.00 -12.61
C LEU A 95 11.27 -15.39 -12.69
N ALA A 96 10.57 -15.36 -11.54
CA ALA A 96 9.13 -15.62 -11.49
C ALA A 96 8.32 -14.56 -12.27
N ILE A 97 8.67 -13.29 -12.16
CA ILE A 97 8.04 -12.19 -12.90
C ILE A 97 8.27 -12.35 -14.41
N PHE A 98 9.51 -12.63 -14.85
CA PHE A 98 9.79 -12.86 -16.27
C PHE A 98 9.10 -14.11 -16.81
N GLY A 99 9.07 -15.21 -16.04
CA GLY A 99 8.32 -16.41 -16.38
C GLY A 99 6.83 -16.13 -16.56
N LEU A 100 6.28 -15.30 -15.68
CA LEU A 100 4.89 -14.88 -15.72
C LEU A 100 4.58 -14.00 -16.95
N ILE A 101 5.43 -13.01 -17.23
CA ILE A 101 5.33 -12.18 -18.43
C ILE A 101 5.43 -13.06 -19.68
N GLY A 102 6.36 -14.01 -19.74
CA GLY A 102 6.49 -14.96 -20.84
C GLY A 102 5.22 -15.81 -21.02
N LEU A 103 4.60 -16.25 -19.94
CA LEU A 103 3.35 -17.02 -19.96
C LEU A 103 2.16 -16.19 -20.44
N LEU A 104 2.08 -14.92 -20.05
CA LEU A 104 1.10 -13.95 -20.54
C LEU A 104 1.30 -13.69 -22.05
N VAL A 105 2.53 -13.45 -22.48
CA VAL A 105 2.88 -13.25 -23.89
C VAL A 105 2.53 -14.50 -24.70
N TYR A 106 2.89 -15.68 -24.22
CA TYR A 106 2.52 -16.95 -24.87
C TYR A 106 1.01 -17.12 -24.96
N ALA A 107 0.25 -16.82 -23.91
CA ALA A 107 -1.20 -16.89 -23.94
C ALA A 107 -1.84 -15.91 -24.92
N ILE A 108 -1.20 -14.75 -25.14
CA ILE A 108 -1.67 -13.73 -26.09
C ILE A 108 -1.34 -14.12 -27.54
N PHE A 109 -0.13 -14.60 -27.78
CA PHE A 109 0.41 -14.75 -29.17
C PHE A 109 0.58 -16.21 -29.59
N GLY A 110 0.59 -17.18 -28.68
CA GLY A 110 0.89 -18.58 -28.96
C GLY A 110 -0.18 -19.37 -29.76
N TRP A 111 -1.36 -18.78 -29.97
CA TRP A 111 -2.47 -19.39 -30.71
C TRP A 111 -2.63 -18.66 -32.06
N ALA A 112 -1.70 -18.90 -32.97
CA ALA A 112 -1.62 -18.15 -34.23
C ALA A 112 -2.76 -18.49 -35.24
N ASP A 113 -3.38 -19.66 -35.13
CA ASP A 113 -4.29 -20.20 -36.14
C ASP A 113 -5.79 -19.97 -35.85
N ALA A 114 -6.13 -19.14 -34.88
CA ALA A 114 -7.52 -18.85 -34.59
C ALA A 114 -8.09 -17.79 -35.55
N ASP A 115 -9.28 -18.07 -36.10
CA ASP A 115 -10.00 -17.14 -36.97
C ASP A 115 -10.24 -15.79 -36.32
N VAL A 116 -10.00 -14.73 -37.05
CA VAL A 116 -10.23 -13.36 -36.63
C VAL A 116 -11.72 -13.05 -36.73
N LEU A 117 -12.31 -12.60 -35.62
CA LEU A 117 -13.72 -12.21 -35.56
C LEU A 117 -14.04 -11.05 -36.52
N PRO A 118 -15.23 -11.05 -37.12
CA PRO A 118 -15.75 -9.88 -37.81
C PRO A 118 -15.72 -8.62 -36.94
N VAL A 119 -15.55 -7.46 -37.56
CA VAL A 119 -15.41 -6.15 -36.88
C VAL A 119 -16.59 -5.88 -35.97
N SER A 120 -17.82 -6.27 -36.36
CA SER A 120 -19.03 -6.13 -35.53
C SER A 120 -18.93 -6.84 -34.16
N TRP A 121 -18.38 -8.06 -34.17
CA TRP A 121 -18.17 -8.82 -32.91
C TRP A 121 -17.05 -8.25 -32.05
N ARG A 122 -16.03 -7.68 -32.69
CA ARG A 122 -14.96 -6.96 -31.96
C ARG A 122 -15.51 -5.71 -31.28
N ILE A 123 -16.32 -4.92 -31.98
CA ILE A 123 -16.99 -3.74 -31.39
C ILE A 123 -17.89 -4.15 -30.23
N LEU A 124 -18.65 -5.25 -30.36
CA LEU A 124 -19.48 -5.79 -29.30
C LEU A 124 -18.63 -6.15 -28.07
N ALA A 125 -17.50 -6.84 -28.27
CA ALA A 125 -16.58 -7.20 -27.19
C ALA A 125 -16.00 -5.95 -26.48
N GLY A 126 -15.62 -4.92 -27.23
CA GLY A 126 -15.21 -3.63 -26.70
C GLY A 126 -16.32 -2.93 -25.91
N GLY A 127 -17.55 -3.00 -26.41
CA GLY A 127 -18.74 -2.51 -25.70
C GLY A 127 -18.97 -3.21 -24.37
N VAL A 128 -18.86 -4.55 -24.35
CA VAL A 128 -18.93 -5.34 -23.10
C VAL A 128 -17.86 -4.92 -22.10
N SER A 129 -16.62 -4.71 -22.56
CA SER A 129 -15.53 -4.23 -21.73
C SER A 129 -15.82 -2.85 -21.12
N ALA A 130 -16.31 -1.90 -21.94
CA ALA A 130 -16.65 -0.56 -21.49
C ALA A 130 -17.81 -0.56 -20.47
N VAL A 131 -18.85 -1.36 -20.73
CA VAL A 131 -19.99 -1.53 -19.81
C VAL A 131 -19.51 -2.13 -18.48
N ALA A 132 -18.68 -3.17 -18.52
CA ALA A 132 -18.13 -3.80 -17.33
C ALA A 132 -17.32 -2.80 -16.48
N LEU A 133 -16.47 -1.98 -17.12
CA LEU A 133 -15.73 -0.91 -16.45
C LEU A 133 -16.67 0.14 -15.83
N GLY A 134 -17.69 0.58 -16.58
CA GLY A 134 -18.71 1.53 -16.09
C GLY A 134 -19.48 1.00 -14.89
N LEU A 135 -19.86 -0.28 -14.91
CA LEU A 135 -20.53 -0.93 -13.80
C LEU A 135 -19.61 -1.04 -12.56
N MET A 136 -18.35 -1.46 -12.74
CA MET A 136 -17.38 -1.47 -11.64
C MET A 136 -17.20 -0.07 -11.04
N TRP A 137 -17.06 0.94 -11.87
CA TRP A 137 -16.97 2.33 -11.44
C TRP A 137 -18.20 2.79 -10.67
N HIS A 138 -19.40 2.53 -11.19
CA HIS A 138 -20.66 2.91 -10.55
C HIS A 138 -20.83 2.23 -9.20
N TYR A 139 -20.71 0.89 -9.16
CA TYR A 139 -20.96 0.11 -7.96
C TYR A 139 -19.84 0.16 -6.93
N SER A 140 -18.62 0.52 -7.29
CA SER A 140 -17.57 0.81 -6.30
C SER A 140 -17.91 2.00 -5.40
N ARG A 141 -18.86 2.85 -5.81
CA ARG A 141 -19.36 3.98 -5.03
C ARG A 141 -20.58 3.64 -4.17
N HIS A 142 -21.11 2.43 -4.31
CA HIS A 142 -22.30 2.05 -3.58
C HIS A 142 -22.00 1.90 -2.08
N PRO A 143 -22.77 2.60 -1.17
CA PRO A 143 -22.47 2.59 0.27
C PRO A 143 -22.38 1.20 0.88
N HIS A 144 -23.27 0.29 0.46
CA HIS A 144 -23.29 -1.09 0.94
C HIS A 144 -22.03 -1.87 0.49
N ALA A 145 -21.59 -1.70 -0.76
CA ALA A 145 -20.35 -2.34 -1.25
C ALA A 145 -19.13 -1.81 -0.49
N THR A 146 -19.07 -0.50 -0.24
CA THR A 146 -18.01 0.12 0.55
C THR A 146 -17.99 -0.41 1.98
N LYS A 147 -19.16 -0.53 2.63
CA LYS A 147 -19.26 -1.07 3.98
C LYS A 147 -18.76 -2.52 4.03
N VAL A 148 -19.28 -3.38 3.15
CA VAL A 148 -18.87 -4.79 3.08
C VAL A 148 -17.36 -4.91 2.85
N TRP A 149 -16.80 -4.07 1.99
CA TRP A 149 -15.36 -4.08 1.74
C TRP A 149 -14.54 -3.66 2.98
N LEU A 150 -14.92 -2.56 3.64
CA LEU A 150 -14.24 -2.09 4.86
C LEU A 150 -14.34 -3.12 6.00
N ASP A 151 -15.50 -3.75 6.16
CA ASP A 151 -15.72 -4.80 7.16
C ASP A 151 -14.89 -6.06 6.85
N SER A 152 -14.54 -6.31 5.58
CA SER A 152 -13.73 -7.48 5.17
C SER A 152 -12.22 -7.28 5.32
N LEU A 153 -11.73 -6.05 5.42
CA LEU A 153 -10.29 -5.77 5.47
C LEU A 153 -9.58 -6.35 6.70
N PRO A 154 -10.16 -6.34 7.92
CA PRO A 154 -9.55 -6.93 9.11
C PRO A 154 -9.42 -8.45 9.02
N ASP A 155 -10.31 -9.13 8.29
CA ASP A 155 -10.38 -10.58 8.15
C ASP A 155 -9.50 -11.13 7.03
N ASP A 156 -8.27 -10.63 6.87
CA ASP A 156 -7.30 -10.99 5.82
C ASP A 156 -7.67 -10.48 4.41
N GLY A 157 -8.77 -9.74 4.25
CA GLY A 157 -9.20 -9.21 2.96
C GLY A 157 -9.26 -10.28 1.86
N ARG A 158 -9.86 -11.45 2.15
CA ARG A 158 -9.79 -12.68 1.34
C ARG A 158 -10.19 -12.54 -0.12
N ASP A 159 -10.92 -11.49 -0.44
CA ASP A 159 -11.55 -11.32 -1.75
C ASP A 159 -10.81 -10.29 -2.62
N ILE A 160 -9.79 -10.76 -3.34
CA ILE A 160 -9.02 -9.90 -4.26
C ILE A 160 -9.89 -9.16 -5.28
N PHE A 161 -10.96 -9.81 -5.78
CA PHE A 161 -11.82 -9.22 -6.81
C PHE A 161 -12.74 -8.13 -6.26
N LEU A 162 -12.94 -8.09 -4.94
CA LEU A 162 -13.55 -6.96 -4.26
C LEU A 162 -12.49 -5.88 -3.95
N ASN A 163 -11.33 -6.30 -3.46
CA ASN A 163 -10.28 -5.39 -3.02
C ASN A 163 -9.73 -4.51 -4.15
N LEU A 164 -9.45 -5.08 -5.32
CA LEU A 164 -8.86 -4.32 -6.43
C LEU A 164 -9.76 -3.19 -6.93
N PRO A 165 -11.04 -3.43 -7.33
CA PRO A 165 -11.91 -2.36 -7.79
C PRO A 165 -12.23 -1.32 -6.70
N MET A 166 -12.40 -1.76 -5.45
CA MET A 166 -12.72 -0.87 -4.34
C MET A 166 -11.53 0.02 -3.95
N SER A 167 -10.33 -0.56 -3.90
CA SER A 167 -9.10 0.20 -3.59
C SER A 167 -8.69 1.15 -4.72
N CYS A 168 -9.03 0.82 -5.98
CA CYS A 168 -8.79 1.70 -7.12
C CYS A 168 -9.44 3.07 -6.94
N ARG A 169 -10.66 3.12 -6.43
CA ARG A 169 -11.34 4.37 -6.11
C ARG A 169 -10.59 5.20 -5.07
N GLY A 170 -10.12 4.57 -4.00
CA GLY A 170 -9.39 5.25 -2.93
C GLY A 170 -8.12 5.93 -3.43
N VAL A 171 -7.37 5.22 -4.29
CA VAL A 171 -6.07 5.70 -4.77
C VAL A 171 -6.19 6.79 -5.83
N PHE A 172 -7.13 6.65 -6.79
CA PHE A 172 -7.17 7.53 -7.96
C PHE A 172 -8.21 8.64 -7.88
N PHE A 173 -9.23 8.52 -7.03
CA PHE A 173 -10.43 9.35 -7.13
C PHE A 173 -10.94 9.94 -5.82
N SER A 174 -10.31 9.68 -4.70
CA SER A 174 -10.66 10.32 -3.43
C SER A 174 -9.44 10.94 -2.79
N VAL A 175 -9.39 12.25 -2.77
CA VAL A 175 -8.56 12.96 -1.81
C VAL A 175 -9.22 12.76 -0.44
N PRO A 176 -8.51 12.28 0.58
CA PRO A 176 -9.07 12.18 1.91
C PRO A 176 -9.56 13.56 2.35
N ASN A 177 -10.83 13.67 2.68
CA ASN A 177 -11.35 14.90 3.24
C ASN A 177 -10.98 14.94 4.73
N PHE A 178 -9.97 15.70 5.07
CA PHE A 178 -9.50 15.92 6.45
C PHE A 178 -10.34 16.97 7.20
N SER A 179 -11.44 17.43 6.65
CA SER A 179 -12.37 18.37 7.29
C SER A 179 -13.21 17.67 8.38
N GLY A 180 -12.54 17.05 9.33
CA GLY A 180 -13.15 16.62 10.59
C GLY A 180 -13.04 17.70 11.67
N ASP A 181 -13.35 17.37 12.91
CA ASP A 181 -13.23 18.25 14.09
C ASP A 181 -11.76 18.65 14.43
N GLY A 182 -10.90 18.81 13.41
CA GLY A 182 -9.50 19.20 13.55
C GLY A 182 -9.34 20.51 14.30
N GLN A 183 -10.29 21.43 14.13
CA GLN A 183 -10.27 22.69 14.88
C GLN A 183 -10.53 22.46 16.37
N LYS A 184 -11.50 21.64 16.75
CA LYS A 184 -11.77 21.27 18.15
C LYS A 184 -10.61 20.48 18.76
N PHE A 185 -9.96 19.59 17.96
CA PHE A 185 -8.77 18.89 18.40
C PHE A 185 -7.63 19.88 18.65
N HIS A 186 -7.39 20.80 17.74
CA HIS A 186 -6.38 21.84 17.85
C HIS A 186 -6.62 22.73 19.09
N GLU A 187 -7.84 23.21 19.30
CA GLU A 187 -8.24 23.99 20.46
C GLU A 187 -7.99 23.23 21.76
N LYS A 188 -8.38 21.95 21.83
CA LYS A 188 -8.16 21.08 22.99
C LYS A 188 -6.68 20.84 23.26
N MET A 189 -5.87 20.59 22.22
CA MET A 189 -4.44 20.40 22.36
C MET A 189 -3.75 21.70 22.77
N THR A 190 -4.10 22.83 22.18
CA THR A 190 -3.59 24.15 22.56
C THR A 190 -3.88 24.48 24.02
N ALA A 191 -5.09 24.18 24.52
CA ALA A 191 -5.46 24.34 25.91
C ALA A 191 -4.64 23.43 26.86
N LEU A 192 -4.38 22.17 26.44
CA LEU A 192 -3.54 21.24 27.19
C LEU A 192 -2.09 21.69 27.28
N PHE A 193 -1.54 22.22 26.18
CA PHE A 193 -0.16 22.71 26.14
C PHE A 193 0.00 24.06 26.84
N ALA A 194 -0.99 24.92 26.82
CA ALA A 194 -0.99 26.17 27.58
C ALA A 194 -0.88 25.96 29.10
N GLN A 195 -1.39 24.81 29.58
CA GLN A 195 -1.27 24.45 31.01
C GLN A 195 0.13 23.97 31.43
N LYS A 196 1.00 23.59 30.47
CA LYS A 196 2.34 23.05 30.75
C LYS A 196 3.46 24.08 30.79
N GLY A 197 3.13 25.36 30.78
CA GLY A 197 4.10 26.46 30.85
C GLY A 197 4.90 26.66 29.58
N ASN A 198 5.05 27.88 29.16
CA ASN A 198 5.96 28.23 28.10
C ASN A 198 7.40 27.92 28.55
N PHE A 199 8.12 27.13 27.74
CA PHE A 199 9.56 27.00 27.89
C PHE A 199 10.18 28.38 27.66
N GLN A 200 10.62 29.02 28.73
CA GLN A 200 11.24 30.35 28.71
C GLN A 200 12.78 30.27 28.60
N GLY A 201 13.30 29.21 27.97
CA GLY A 201 14.72 29.11 27.68
C GLY A 201 15.12 30.09 26.56
N GLU A 202 16.22 30.81 26.76
CA GLU A 202 16.78 31.73 25.74
C GLU A 202 17.25 31.00 24.48
N THR A 203 17.55 29.70 24.56
CA THR A 203 17.98 28.84 23.47
C THR A 203 17.10 27.62 23.34
N LYS A 204 16.61 27.35 22.14
CA LYS A 204 15.87 26.12 21.86
C LYS A 204 16.83 24.93 21.83
N PRO A 205 16.48 23.78 22.46
CA PRO A 205 17.33 22.60 22.43
C PRO A 205 17.35 22.00 21.04
N ASP A 206 18.48 21.39 20.65
CA ASP A 206 18.52 20.49 19.51
C ASP A 206 17.71 19.24 19.80
N ILE A 207 16.96 18.77 18.78
CA ILE A 207 16.11 17.58 18.90
C ILE A 207 16.66 16.53 17.94
N VAL A 208 17.16 15.41 18.48
CA VAL A 208 17.62 14.26 17.70
C VAL A 208 16.64 13.13 17.89
N VAL A 209 16.06 12.66 16.78
CA VAL A 209 15.16 11.50 16.76
C VAL A 209 15.85 10.38 16.02
N CYS A 210 16.06 9.25 16.68
CA CYS A 210 16.59 8.05 16.07
C CYS A 210 15.45 7.00 15.95
N LEU A 211 14.93 6.82 14.73
CA LEU A 211 13.94 5.78 14.44
C LEU A 211 14.69 4.51 14.02
N GLN A 212 14.68 3.52 14.89
CA GLN A 212 15.31 2.22 14.62
C GLN A 212 14.28 1.26 14.05
N GLU A 213 14.47 0.89 12.78
CA GLU A 213 13.62 -0.07 12.09
C GLU A 213 14.07 -1.51 12.36
N SER A 214 13.12 -2.44 12.24
CA SER A 214 13.35 -3.89 12.38
C SER A 214 14.06 -4.28 13.69
N THR A 215 13.88 -3.45 14.72
CA THR A 215 14.49 -3.63 16.03
C THR A 215 13.46 -4.16 17.01
N LEU A 216 13.79 -5.23 17.69
CA LEU A 216 12.90 -5.96 18.57
C LEU A 216 13.68 -6.48 19.78
N ASP A 217 13.14 -6.30 20.97
CA ASP A 217 13.67 -6.91 22.17
C ASP A 217 13.35 -8.43 22.17
N PRO A 218 14.35 -9.30 22.04
CA PRO A 218 14.13 -10.74 22.01
C PRO A 218 13.62 -11.29 23.35
N HIS A 219 13.81 -10.57 24.47
CA HIS A 219 13.31 -10.97 25.78
C HIS A 219 11.77 -10.87 25.89
N GLN A 220 11.09 -10.25 24.91
CA GLN A 220 9.63 -10.23 24.85
C GLN A 220 9.02 -11.54 24.30
N PHE A 221 9.86 -12.48 23.85
CA PHE A 221 9.43 -13.76 23.31
C PHE A 221 9.77 -14.89 24.25
N ASP A 222 9.08 -16.01 24.09
CA ASP A 222 9.31 -17.24 24.85
C ASP A 222 10.49 -18.03 24.27
N PHE A 223 11.67 -17.38 24.27
CA PHE A 223 12.96 -18.03 23.97
C PHE A 223 13.61 -18.49 25.27
N ASP A 224 14.63 -19.36 25.17
CA ASP A 224 15.50 -19.68 26.30
C ASP A 224 16.26 -18.43 26.76
N GLN A 225 15.73 -17.77 27.77
CA GLN A 225 16.24 -16.51 28.30
C GLN A 225 17.69 -16.59 28.79
N GLN A 226 18.17 -17.80 29.14
CA GLN A 226 19.55 -17.99 29.59
C GLN A 226 20.58 -17.83 28.47
N THR A 227 20.15 -17.98 27.22
CA THR A 227 21.04 -17.87 26.06
C THR A 227 21.09 -16.48 25.44
N ILE A 228 20.17 -15.59 25.84
CA ILE A 228 20.06 -14.24 25.29
C ILE A 228 20.77 -13.26 26.23
N PRO A 229 21.87 -12.62 25.81
CA PRO A 229 22.55 -11.63 26.64
C PRO A 229 21.66 -10.37 26.81
N PRO A 230 21.83 -9.63 27.90
CA PRO A 230 21.20 -8.31 28.06
C PRO A 230 21.59 -7.39 26.91
N LEU A 231 20.61 -6.68 26.36
CA LEU A 231 20.80 -5.73 25.28
C LEU A 231 20.56 -4.31 25.81
N SER A 232 21.63 -3.58 26.02
CA SER A 232 21.62 -2.26 26.66
C SER A 232 20.66 -1.26 25.98
N MET A 233 20.39 -1.44 24.67
CA MET A 233 19.46 -0.60 23.94
C MET A 233 17.98 -0.75 24.39
N PHE A 234 17.65 -1.88 25.03
CA PHE A 234 16.31 -2.14 25.58
C PHE A 234 16.25 -2.01 27.11
N GLU A 235 17.33 -1.57 27.72
CA GLU A 235 17.42 -1.37 29.16
C GLU A 235 17.47 0.12 29.48
N LYS A 236 16.90 0.46 30.63
CA LYS A 236 17.01 1.83 31.14
C LYS A 236 18.43 2.10 31.60
N GLN A 237 19.07 3.11 31.00
CA GLN A 237 20.39 3.61 31.39
C GLN A 237 20.25 4.75 32.41
N GLU A 238 21.37 5.17 33.00
CA GLU A 238 21.39 6.22 34.01
C GLU A 238 20.82 7.54 33.47
N GLU A 239 21.11 7.87 32.22
CA GLU A 239 20.66 9.09 31.53
C GLU A 239 19.24 8.94 30.95
N THR A 240 18.60 7.79 31.07
CA THR A 240 17.27 7.56 30.51
C THR A 240 16.21 8.30 31.32
N VAL A 241 15.66 9.35 30.76
CA VAL A 241 14.59 10.13 31.38
C VAL A 241 13.28 9.37 31.39
N PHE A 242 12.96 8.70 30.25
CA PHE A 242 11.72 7.95 30.07
C PHE A 242 11.93 6.78 29.14
N MET A 243 11.29 5.66 29.46
CA MET A 243 11.27 4.47 28.63
C MET A 243 9.87 3.85 28.68
N SER A 244 9.36 3.45 27.52
CA SER A 244 8.04 2.82 27.38
C SER A 244 8.02 1.88 26.17
N PRO A 245 7.25 0.78 26.24
CA PRO A 245 7.00 -0.05 25.08
C PRO A 245 6.32 0.76 23.97
N LEU A 246 6.83 0.62 22.75
CA LEU A 246 6.21 1.19 21.55
C LEU A 246 5.44 0.09 20.80
N ARG A 247 4.13 0.32 20.63
CA ARG A 247 3.31 -0.55 19.78
C ARG A 247 3.18 0.08 18.39
N VAL A 248 3.57 -0.67 17.37
CA VAL A 248 3.38 -0.29 15.97
C VAL A 248 2.24 -1.10 15.34
N HIS A 249 1.58 -0.53 14.32
CA HIS A 249 0.48 -1.17 13.60
C HIS A 249 0.94 -1.87 12.30
N THR A 250 2.23 -2.16 12.20
CA THR A 250 2.84 -2.84 11.05
C THR A 250 3.21 -4.26 11.42
N LEU A 251 3.02 -5.18 10.50
CA LEU A 251 3.39 -6.58 10.65
C LEU A 251 4.20 -7.00 9.42
N GLY A 252 5.42 -7.52 9.65
CA GLY A 252 6.23 -8.11 8.58
C GLY A 252 6.73 -7.14 7.52
N GLY A 253 7.03 -5.88 7.87
CA GLY A 253 7.51 -4.83 6.96
C GLY A 253 6.60 -3.61 6.92
N ALA A 254 6.71 -2.80 5.86
CA ALA A 254 5.96 -1.56 5.70
C ALA A 254 6.27 -0.51 6.78
N THR A 255 7.54 -0.37 7.15
CA THR A 255 8.02 0.56 8.18
C THR A 255 7.68 2.01 7.89
N TRP A 256 7.55 2.41 6.61
CA TRP A 256 7.05 3.73 6.21
C TRP A 256 5.68 4.08 6.82
N LYS A 257 4.86 3.10 7.22
CA LYS A 257 3.59 3.36 7.92
C LYS A 257 3.81 3.80 9.36
N SER A 258 4.84 3.25 10.01
CA SER A 258 5.24 3.67 11.35
C SER A 258 5.90 5.05 11.32
N GLU A 259 6.73 5.31 10.31
CA GLU A 259 7.28 6.66 10.04
C GLU A 259 6.16 7.66 9.80
N PHE A 260 5.19 7.30 8.94
CA PHE A 260 4.00 8.12 8.70
C PHE A 260 3.25 8.43 10.00
N ALA A 261 2.98 7.42 10.81
CA ALA A 261 2.25 7.60 12.06
C ALA A 261 2.99 8.54 13.02
N PHE A 262 4.31 8.43 13.08
CA PHE A 262 5.15 9.31 13.89
C PHE A 262 5.18 10.75 13.36
N LEU A 263 5.40 10.94 12.05
CA LEU A 263 5.55 12.25 11.43
C LEU A 263 4.22 13.00 11.26
N ALA A 264 3.14 12.27 10.95
CA ALA A 264 1.80 12.82 10.77
C ALA A 264 1.00 12.96 12.07
N GLY A 265 1.35 12.17 13.10
CA GLY A 265 0.61 12.12 14.37
C GLY A 265 -0.69 11.31 14.32
N VAL A 266 -0.94 10.59 13.22
CA VAL A 266 -2.13 9.74 13.01
C VAL A 266 -1.72 8.41 12.38
N PRO A 267 -2.37 7.28 12.75
CA PRO A 267 -2.02 6.00 12.19
C PRO A 267 -2.46 5.89 10.72
N SER A 268 -1.70 5.17 9.90
CA SER A 268 -2.03 4.94 8.49
C SER A 268 -3.36 4.19 8.31
N THR A 269 -3.77 3.40 9.29
CA THR A 269 -5.04 2.64 9.28
C THR A 269 -6.27 3.51 9.18
N ASP A 270 -6.21 4.77 9.64
CA ASP A 270 -7.34 5.71 9.58
C ASP A 270 -7.70 6.12 8.13
N PHE A 271 -6.80 5.84 7.20
CA PHE A 271 -6.98 6.16 5.77
C PHE A 271 -7.50 4.98 4.95
N GLY A 272 -7.92 3.88 5.59
CA GLY A 272 -8.58 2.75 4.94
C GLY A 272 -7.78 2.20 3.76
N ALA A 273 -8.33 2.27 2.55
CA ALA A 273 -7.67 1.79 1.33
C ALA A 273 -6.36 2.50 0.99
N LEU A 274 -6.17 3.74 1.44
CA LEU A 274 -4.95 4.51 1.20
C LEU A 274 -3.82 4.15 2.18
N ALA A 275 -4.11 3.37 3.22
CA ALA A 275 -3.18 3.03 4.29
C ALA A 275 -1.85 2.44 3.78
N ASN A 276 -1.88 1.66 2.69
CA ASN A 276 -0.68 1.06 2.11
C ASN A 276 0.15 2.02 1.25
N GLY A 277 -0.46 3.09 0.76
CA GLY A 277 0.18 4.08 -0.11
C GLY A 277 0.24 5.48 0.50
N VAL A 278 0.29 5.60 1.83
CA VAL A 278 0.19 6.90 2.52
C VAL A 278 1.25 7.91 2.05
N PHE A 279 2.45 7.47 1.73
CA PHE A 279 3.53 8.33 1.21
C PHE A 279 3.22 8.89 -0.19
N TYR A 280 2.40 8.19 -0.97
CA TYR A 280 1.98 8.64 -2.31
C TYR A 280 0.68 9.43 -2.28
N SER A 281 -0.28 8.98 -1.47
CA SER A 281 -1.67 9.40 -1.58
C SER A 281 -2.13 10.35 -0.48
N VAL A 282 -1.52 10.29 0.71
CA VAL A 282 -1.95 11.04 1.89
C VAL A 282 -1.00 12.17 2.21
N VAL A 283 0.30 11.87 2.27
CA VAL A 283 1.34 12.85 2.67
C VAL A 283 1.31 14.14 1.86
N PRO A 284 1.09 14.12 0.51
CA PRO A 284 1.00 15.36 -0.26
C PRO A 284 -0.14 16.31 0.16
N HIS A 285 -1.12 15.80 0.88
CA HIS A 285 -2.30 16.56 1.31
C HIS A 285 -2.27 16.93 2.80
N LEU A 286 -1.24 16.53 3.54
CA LEU A 286 -1.11 16.88 4.95
C LEU A 286 -0.83 18.36 5.12
N THR A 287 -1.64 19.03 5.92
CA THR A 287 -1.47 20.46 6.27
C THR A 287 -0.69 20.67 7.55
N SER A 288 -0.61 19.67 8.42
CA SER A 288 0.11 19.72 9.71
C SER A 288 0.86 18.41 9.95
N GLY A 289 1.76 18.41 10.92
CA GLY A 289 2.55 17.25 11.34
C GLY A 289 3.72 17.69 12.19
N LEU A 290 4.47 16.73 12.72
CA LEU A 290 5.57 17.00 13.64
C LEU A 290 6.58 18.01 13.04
N VAL A 291 7.05 17.73 11.84
CA VAL A 291 8.10 18.53 11.18
C VAL A 291 7.61 19.94 10.86
N LYS A 292 6.40 20.10 10.32
CA LYS A 292 5.81 21.41 10.03
C LYS A 292 5.67 22.24 11.30
N ASN A 293 5.20 21.62 12.40
CA ASN A 293 5.07 22.31 13.67
C ASN A 293 6.43 22.76 14.26
N LEU A 294 7.48 21.94 14.08
CA LEU A 294 8.84 22.33 14.48
C LEU A 294 9.38 23.48 13.64
N ARG A 295 9.17 23.45 12.32
CA ARG A 295 9.56 24.55 11.43
C ARG A 295 8.86 25.87 11.78
N GLU A 296 7.57 25.84 12.08
CA GLU A 296 6.82 27.00 12.56
C GLU A 296 7.42 27.59 13.83
N GLN A 297 8.06 26.74 14.63
CA GLN A 297 8.81 27.18 15.80
C GLN A 297 10.26 27.61 15.47
N GLY A 298 10.66 27.61 14.21
CA GLY A 298 11.97 28.08 13.73
C GLY A 298 13.08 27.02 13.79
N TYR A 299 12.75 25.73 13.86
CA TYR A 299 13.73 24.66 13.69
C TYR A 299 14.09 24.45 12.23
N PHE A 300 15.36 24.15 11.96
CA PHE A 300 15.82 23.60 10.69
C PHE A 300 15.78 22.08 10.79
N CYS A 301 14.94 21.44 9.98
CA CYS A 301 14.61 20.03 10.10
C CYS A 301 15.34 19.21 9.04
N VAL A 302 16.20 18.30 9.48
CA VAL A 302 16.99 17.43 8.62
C VAL A 302 16.57 15.97 8.82
N ALA A 303 16.33 15.26 7.74
CA ALA A 303 16.18 13.81 7.74
C ALA A 303 17.46 13.14 7.24
N LEU A 304 17.97 12.17 7.97
CA LEU A 304 19.07 11.31 7.55
C LEU A 304 18.55 9.88 7.41
N SER A 305 18.61 9.33 6.21
CA SER A 305 18.15 7.97 5.92
C SER A 305 19.29 7.10 5.38
N PRO A 306 19.50 5.89 5.89
CA PRO A 306 20.47 4.96 5.33
C PRO A 306 20.05 4.37 3.97
N PHE A 307 18.79 4.57 3.58
CA PHE A 307 18.24 4.06 2.33
C PHE A 307 18.28 5.13 1.23
N THR A 308 18.16 4.67 -0.03
CA THR A 308 18.09 5.57 -1.18
C THR A 308 16.85 6.46 -1.11
N LYS A 309 17.00 7.73 -1.47
CA LYS A 309 15.92 8.74 -1.46
C LYS A 309 14.70 8.36 -2.31
N GLY A 310 14.91 7.48 -3.31
CA GLY A 310 13.83 7.00 -4.16
C GLY A 310 12.95 5.94 -3.52
N ASN A 311 13.44 5.22 -2.52
CA ASN A 311 12.74 4.10 -1.93
C ASN A 311 11.40 4.52 -1.31
N TYR A 312 10.32 3.81 -1.62
CA TYR A 312 8.93 4.07 -1.15
C TYR A 312 8.46 5.52 -1.33
N ASN A 313 8.97 6.26 -2.34
CA ASN A 313 8.69 7.67 -2.54
C ASN A 313 9.18 8.57 -1.37
N ALA A 314 10.18 8.12 -0.62
CA ALA A 314 10.62 8.78 0.61
C ALA A 314 10.97 10.25 0.38
N LYS A 315 11.79 10.60 -0.64
CA LYS A 315 12.16 11.98 -0.94
C LYS A 315 10.95 12.91 -1.06
N SER A 316 9.97 12.53 -1.89
CA SER A 316 8.76 13.34 -2.09
C SER A 316 7.92 13.41 -0.80
N ALA A 317 7.80 12.30 -0.07
CA ALA A 317 7.06 12.29 1.18
C ALA A 317 7.72 13.21 2.24
N TYR A 318 9.03 13.13 2.40
CA TYR A 318 9.76 13.95 3.37
C TYR A 318 9.73 15.43 3.02
N ASP A 319 9.80 15.79 1.72
CA ASP A 319 9.60 17.17 1.28
C ASP A 319 8.19 17.68 1.68
N HIS A 320 7.14 16.86 1.51
CA HIS A 320 5.79 17.23 1.90
C HIS A 320 5.55 17.22 3.43
N PHE A 321 6.26 16.39 4.18
CA PHE A 321 6.27 16.49 5.64
C PHE A 321 6.89 17.80 6.13
N GLY A 322 7.69 18.43 5.29
CA GLY A 322 8.26 19.73 5.57
C GLY A 322 9.72 19.70 6.02
N PHE A 323 10.48 18.64 5.81
CA PHE A 323 11.92 18.65 6.05
C PHE A 323 12.62 19.64 5.12
N ASP A 324 13.57 20.39 5.65
CA ASP A 324 14.39 21.34 4.90
C ASP A 324 15.44 20.60 4.07
N LEU A 325 15.90 19.45 4.55
CA LEU A 325 16.94 18.67 3.90
C LEU A 325 16.74 17.17 4.18
N MET A 326 16.93 16.35 3.14
CA MET A 326 17.02 14.90 3.28
C MET A 326 18.38 14.45 2.78
N LEU A 327 19.14 13.79 3.64
CA LEU A 327 20.47 13.27 3.38
C LEU A 327 20.48 11.74 3.39
N GLN A 328 21.38 11.16 2.62
CA GLN A 328 21.73 9.75 2.60
C GLN A 328 23.25 9.60 2.72
N PRO A 329 23.81 8.43 3.02
CA PRO A 329 25.26 8.28 3.24
C PRO A 329 26.13 8.82 2.11
N GLN A 330 25.69 8.65 0.86
CA GLN A 330 26.40 9.15 -0.33
C GLN A 330 26.50 10.69 -0.37
N ASP A 331 25.53 11.40 0.17
CA ASP A 331 25.57 12.87 0.27
C ASP A 331 26.63 13.33 1.30
N LEU A 332 27.04 12.44 2.19
CA LEU A 332 28.05 12.67 3.22
C LEU A 332 29.43 12.09 2.87
N GLY A 333 29.56 11.47 1.69
CA GLY A 333 30.82 10.90 1.21
C GLY A 333 31.11 9.47 1.70
N TYR A 334 30.08 8.74 2.13
CA TYR A 334 30.17 7.35 2.53
C TYR A 334 29.66 6.39 1.45
#